data_c62ccd6dcf73fa6dba39521729840bd6
#
_entry.id   c62ccd6dcf73fa6dba39521729840bd6
#
_cell.length_a   1.000
_cell.length_b   1.000
_cell.length_c   1.000
_cell.angle_alpha   90.00
_cell.angle_beta   90.00
_cell.angle_gamma   90.00
#
_symmetry.space_group_name_H-M   'P 1'
#
loop_
_entity.id
_entity.type
_entity.pdbx_description
1 polymer ?
#
loop_
_entity_poly.entity_id
_entity_poly.type
_entity_poly.pdbx_seq_one_letter_code
_entity_poly.pdbx_strand_id
1 'polypeptide(L)'
;MVINEQCMKDILIYLDGNSTIKVNDFGIRDIEIRMPGITELLNDLSKTGKYSIEEVAYNFIKCYDMDFVSANLCRQGSTIKAASSDIYGVTKSGENFIKTCK
;
A
#
# COMPACT_ATOMS: atom_id res chain seq x y z
N MET A 1 3.90 -11.03 15.94
CA MET A 1 2.86 -10.07 15.56
C MET A 1 1.65 -10.80 14.99
N VAL A 2 0.49 -10.25 15.12
CA VAL A 2 -0.75 -10.86 14.63
C VAL A 2 -1.36 -10.02 13.51
N ILE A 3 -2.08 -10.71 12.62
CA ILE A 3 -2.85 -10.04 11.57
C ILE A 3 -3.95 -9.21 12.23
N ASN A 4 -4.04 -7.94 11.81
CA ASN A 4 -5.09 -7.02 12.25
C ASN A 4 -5.86 -6.58 10.99
N GLU A 5 -7.05 -7.13 10.80
CA GLU A 5 -7.85 -6.86 9.61
C GLU A 5 -8.25 -5.39 9.48
N GLN A 6 -8.50 -4.71 10.61
CA GLN A 6 -8.80 -3.28 10.58
C GLN A 6 -7.60 -2.47 10.10
N CYS A 7 -6.39 -2.85 10.54
CA CYS A 7 -5.16 -2.22 10.07
C CYS A 7 -4.96 -2.45 8.57
N MET A 8 -5.19 -3.68 8.10
CA MET A 8 -5.12 -4.01 6.67
C MET A 8 -6.10 -3.16 5.86
N LYS A 9 -7.33 -3.04 6.32
CA LYS A 9 -8.34 -2.21 5.69
C LYS A 9 -7.92 -0.74 5.63
N ASP A 10 -7.40 -0.21 6.74
CA ASP A 10 -6.94 1.18 6.80
C ASP A 10 -5.77 1.43 5.84
N ILE A 11 -4.86 0.46 5.69
CA ILE A 11 -3.76 0.52 4.73
C ILE A 11 -4.31 0.63 3.29
N LEU A 12 -5.25 -0.24 2.95
CA LEU A 12 -5.82 -0.28 1.60
C LEU A 12 -6.60 1.00 1.29
N ILE A 13 -7.37 1.51 2.24
CA ILE A 13 -8.09 2.78 2.10
C ILE A 13 -7.11 3.94 1.92
N TYR A 14 -6.03 3.96 2.69
CA TYR A 14 -5.00 4.98 2.58
C TYR A 14 -4.37 4.98 1.18
N LEU A 15 -3.98 3.81 0.68
CA LEU A 15 -3.36 3.70 -0.64
C LEU A 15 -4.32 4.13 -1.75
N ASP A 16 -5.56 3.67 -1.68
CA ASP A 16 -6.58 4.02 -2.69
C ASP A 16 -6.92 5.51 -2.65
N GLY A 17 -7.04 6.08 -1.46
CA GLY A 17 -7.40 7.48 -1.27
C GLY A 17 -6.29 8.48 -1.60
N ASN A 18 -5.03 8.05 -1.62
CA ASN A 18 -3.88 8.91 -1.89
C ASN A 18 -3.23 8.63 -3.25
N SER A 19 -3.87 7.83 -4.09
CA SER A 19 -3.42 7.64 -5.46
C SER A 19 -3.83 8.82 -6.33
N THR A 20 -2.98 9.18 -7.29
CA THR A 20 -3.27 10.24 -8.25
C THR A 20 -3.04 9.74 -9.67
N ILE A 21 -3.82 10.28 -10.59
CA ILE A 21 -3.72 9.94 -12.01
C ILE A 21 -3.32 11.19 -12.79
N LYS A 22 -2.31 11.04 -13.64
CA LYS A 22 -1.87 12.11 -14.53
C LYS A 22 -1.86 11.57 -15.96
N VAL A 23 -2.42 12.36 -16.87
CA VAL A 23 -2.40 12.04 -18.30
C VAL A 23 -1.35 12.92 -18.96
N ASN A 24 -0.38 12.29 -19.60
CA ASN A 24 0.65 12.98 -20.38
C ASN A 24 0.25 12.92 -21.86
N ASP A 25 0.32 14.07 -22.53
CA ASP A 25 -0.08 14.17 -23.94
C ASP A 25 1.09 14.71 -24.77
N PHE A 26 1.82 13.79 -25.39
CA PHE A 26 2.92 14.09 -26.31
C PHE A 26 2.66 13.42 -27.67
N GLY A 27 1.40 13.51 -28.16
CA GLY A 27 0.98 12.82 -29.38
C GLY A 27 0.40 11.45 -29.09
N ILE A 28 0.86 10.77 -28.06
CA ILE A 28 0.30 9.56 -27.49
C ILE A 28 0.00 9.88 -26.02
N ARG A 29 -1.20 9.51 -25.57
CA ARG A 29 -1.62 9.81 -24.21
C ARG A 29 -1.23 8.67 -23.28
N ASP A 30 -0.22 8.90 -22.47
CA ASP A 30 0.19 7.98 -21.43
C ASP A 30 -0.54 8.30 -20.13
N ILE A 31 -0.93 7.26 -19.42
CA ILE A 31 -1.57 7.39 -18.11
C ILE A 31 -0.53 7.03 -17.05
N GLU A 32 -0.25 7.97 -16.16
CA GLU A 32 0.65 7.75 -15.03
C GLU A 32 -0.17 7.66 -13.75
N ILE A 33 -0.01 6.55 -13.03
CA ILE A 33 -0.64 6.35 -11.73
C ILE A 33 0.45 6.51 -10.68
N ARG A 34 0.25 7.46 -9.76
CA ARG A 34 1.17 7.71 -8.66
C ARG A 34 0.57 7.22 -7.35
N MET A 35 1.33 6.41 -6.64
CA MET A 35 0.95 5.85 -5.35
C MET A 35 1.89 6.37 -4.27
N PRO A 36 1.42 6.48 -3.01
CA PRO A 36 2.32 6.74 -1.89
C PRO A 36 3.38 5.65 -1.79
N GLY A 37 4.58 6.02 -1.35
CA GLY A 37 5.64 5.04 -1.08
C GLY A 37 5.44 4.34 0.26
N ILE A 38 6.24 3.30 0.49
CA ILE A 38 6.21 2.55 1.75
C ILE A 38 6.49 3.47 2.94
N THR A 39 7.48 4.34 2.83
CA THR A 39 7.85 5.27 3.91
C THR A 39 6.69 6.18 4.28
N GLU A 40 6.02 6.76 3.28
CA GLU A 40 4.87 7.63 3.51
C GLU A 40 3.73 6.87 4.20
N LEU A 41 3.43 5.67 3.72
CA LEU A 41 2.40 4.81 4.30
C LEU A 41 2.68 4.53 5.78
N LEU A 42 3.90 4.11 6.10
CA LEU A 42 4.29 3.79 7.48
C LEU A 42 4.20 5.02 8.38
N ASN A 43 4.71 6.15 7.90
CA ASN A 43 4.72 7.37 8.69
C ASN A 43 3.31 7.91 8.91
N ASP A 44 2.51 8.00 7.87
CA ASP A 44 1.19 8.63 7.95
C ASP A 44 0.22 7.81 8.80
N LEU A 45 0.21 6.49 8.66
CA LEU A 45 -0.67 5.65 9.45
C LEU A 45 -0.23 5.50 10.89
N SER A 46 1.08 5.52 11.16
CA SER A 46 1.57 5.47 12.56
C SER A 46 1.35 6.78 13.31
N LYS A 47 1.30 7.92 12.61
CA LYS A 47 1.01 9.23 13.23
C LYS A 47 -0.37 9.31 13.85
N THR A 48 -1.32 8.50 13.39
CA THR A 48 -2.68 8.50 13.95
C THR A 48 -2.71 8.01 15.39
N GLY A 49 -1.65 7.34 15.87
CA GLY A 49 -1.57 6.75 17.19
C GLY A 49 -2.37 5.46 17.35
N LYS A 50 -3.10 5.05 16.32
CA LYS A 50 -3.93 3.86 16.34
C LYS A 50 -3.10 2.58 16.21
N TYR A 51 -2.01 2.64 15.47
CA TYR A 51 -1.10 1.50 15.22
C TYR A 51 0.34 1.93 15.42
N SER A 52 1.19 1.00 15.87
CA SER A 52 2.63 1.21 15.84
C SER A 52 3.12 1.10 14.40
N ILE A 53 4.32 1.64 14.14
CA ILE A 53 4.91 1.56 12.80
C ILE A 53 5.16 0.10 12.40
N GLU A 54 5.53 -0.75 13.38
CA GLU A 54 5.77 -2.17 13.15
C GLU A 54 4.49 -2.91 12.81
N GLU A 55 3.36 -2.55 13.43
CA GLU A 55 2.06 -3.11 13.11
C GLU A 55 1.64 -2.76 11.67
N VAL A 56 1.84 -1.51 11.28
CA VAL A 56 1.52 -1.07 9.91
C VAL A 56 2.38 -1.84 8.91
N ALA A 57 3.69 -1.94 9.17
CA ALA A 57 4.60 -2.66 8.30
C ALA A 57 4.22 -4.14 8.16
N TYR A 58 3.94 -4.81 9.28
CA TYR A 58 3.55 -6.21 9.28
C TYR A 58 2.27 -6.43 8.47
N ASN A 59 1.26 -5.62 8.71
CA ASN A 59 -0.04 -5.77 8.03
C ASN A 59 0.03 -5.36 6.56
N PHE A 60 0.92 -4.43 6.20
CA PHE A 60 1.19 -4.13 4.79
C PHE A 60 1.76 -5.35 4.07
N ILE A 61 2.74 -6.04 4.70
CA ILE A 61 3.32 -7.25 4.13
C ILE A 61 2.23 -8.32 3.98
N LYS A 62 1.32 -8.44 4.93
CA LYS A 62 0.20 -9.38 4.82
C LYS A 62 -0.76 -9.01 3.69
N CYS A 63 -1.04 -7.73 3.48
CA CYS A 63 -1.80 -7.28 2.32
C CYS A 63 -1.12 -7.70 1.01
N TYR A 64 0.19 -7.54 0.94
CA TYR A 64 0.98 -7.96 -0.22
C TYR A 64 0.91 -9.48 -0.42
N ASP A 65 1.11 -10.25 0.64
CA ASP A 65 1.10 -11.72 0.59
C ASP A 65 -0.26 -12.27 0.17
N MET A 66 -1.34 -11.59 0.55
CA MET A 66 -2.71 -11.99 0.20
C MET A 66 -3.19 -11.42 -1.14
N ASP A 67 -2.29 -10.79 -1.87
CA ASP A 67 -2.57 -10.21 -3.19
C ASP A 67 -3.62 -9.08 -3.16
N PHE A 68 -3.70 -8.36 -2.05
CA PHE A 68 -4.56 -7.17 -1.93
C PHE A 68 -3.90 -5.92 -2.49
N VAL A 69 -2.57 -5.93 -2.62
CA VAL A 69 -1.77 -4.82 -3.13
C VAL A 69 -0.86 -5.34 -4.24
N SER A 70 -0.80 -4.62 -5.35
CA SER A 70 0.17 -4.85 -6.41
C SER A 70 1.40 -4.00 -6.11
N ALA A 71 2.55 -4.64 -5.96
CA ALA A 71 3.80 -3.96 -5.60
C ALA A 71 5.01 -4.76 -6.06
N ASN A 72 6.13 -4.08 -6.21
CA ASN A 72 7.43 -4.70 -6.39
C ASN A 72 8.29 -4.38 -5.18
N LEU A 73 8.45 -5.37 -4.29
CA LEU A 73 9.21 -5.19 -3.05
C LEU A 73 10.65 -5.65 -3.25
N CYS A 74 11.59 -4.73 -3.05
CA CYS A 74 13.01 -5.02 -3.16
C CYS A 74 13.51 -5.63 -1.85
N ARG A 75 13.88 -6.91 -1.88
CA ARG A 75 14.40 -7.61 -0.70
C ARG A 75 15.91 -7.78 -0.80
N GLN A 76 16.60 -7.50 0.31
CA GLN A 76 18.01 -7.82 0.50
C GLN A 76 18.12 -8.60 1.79
N GLY A 77 18.28 -9.93 1.70
CA GLY A 77 18.23 -10.80 2.85
C GLY A 77 16.86 -10.74 3.54
N SER A 78 16.83 -10.40 4.80
CA SER A 78 15.59 -10.24 5.58
C SER A 78 15.05 -8.81 5.57
N THR A 79 15.67 -7.89 4.82
CA THR A 79 15.28 -6.48 4.78
C THR A 79 14.55 -6.16 3.49
N ILE A 80 13.44 -5.43 3.61
CA ILE A 80 12.74 -4.84 2.46
C ILE A 80 13.19 -3.39 2.35
N LYS A 81 13.78 -3.04 1.21
CA LYS A 81 14.30 -1.68 0.96
C LYS A 81 13.21 -0.79 0.39
N ALA A 82 12.65 0.10 1.22
CA ALA A 82 11.57 0.99 0.82
C ALA A 82 11.95 1.88 -0.36
N ALA A 83 13.17 2.40 -0.37
CA ALA A 83 13.63 3.30 -1.43
C ALA A 83 13.68 2.64 -2.82
N SER A 84 13.83 1.31 -2.87
CA SER A 84 13.90 0.55 -4.12
C SER A 84 12.64 -0.26 -4.39
N SER A 85 11.59 -0.07 -3.60
CA SER A 85 10.31 -0.75 -3.74
C SER A 85 9.26 0.19 -4.30
N ASP A 86 8.34 -0.35 -5.09
CA ASP A 86 7.26 0.42 -5.69
C ASP A 86 5.91 -0.21 -5.35
N ILE A 87 4.92 0.63 -5.07
CA ILE A 87 3.53 0.22 -4.89
C ILE A 87 2.77 0.66 -6.15
N TYR A 88 2.08 -0.26 -6.80
CA TYR A 88 1.34 0.04 -8.03
C TYR A 88 -0.14 0.31 -7.79
N GLY A 89 -0.72 -0.27 -6.77
CA GLY A 89 -2.12 -0.02 -6.45
C GLY A 89 -2.77 -1.11 -5.62
N VAL A 90 -4.03 -0.87 -5.27
CA VAL A 90 -4.90 -1.84 -4.61
C VAL A 90 -5.50 -2.73 -5.68
N THR A 91 -5.43 -4.04 -5.50
CA THR A 91 -6.00 -5.00 -6.44
C THR A 91 -7.52 -5.09 -6.29
N LYS A 92 -8.16 -5.79 -7.23
CA LYS A 92 -9.59 -6.07 -7.12
C LYS A 92 -9.90 -6.87 -5.85
N SER A 93 -9.05 -7.82 -5.49
CA SER A 93 -9.17 -8.58 -4.24
C SER A 93 -9.06 -7.66 -3.02
N GLY A 94 -8.16 -6.67 -3.07
CA GLY A 94 -8.04 -5.67 -2.01
C GLY A 94 -9.27 -4.79 -1.90
N GLU A 95 -9.84 -4.36 -3.01
CA GLU A 95 -11.08 -3.58 -3.03
C GLU A 95 -12.25 -4.38 -2.44
N ASN A 96 -12.34 -5.67 -2.78
CA ASN A 96 -13.36 -6.54 -2.21
C ASN A 96 -13.17 -6.72 -0.71
N PHE A 97 -11.94 -6.84 -0.24
CA PHE A 97 -11.65 -6.93 1.19
C PHE A 97 -12.13 -5.67 1.92
N ILE A 98 -11.91 -4.48 1.37
CA ILE A 98 -12.38 -3.23 1.96
C ILE A 98 -13.90 -3.26 2.11
N LYS A 99 -14.62 -3.74 1.11
CA LYS A 99 -16.08 -3.79 1.11
C LYS A 99 -16.64 -4.81 2.11
N THR A 100 -15.95 -5.92 2.32
CA THR A 100 -16.45 -7.03 3.14
C THR A 100 -15.92 -7.01 4.57
N CYS A 101 -14.83 -6.30 4.84
CA CYS A 101 -14.25 -6.16 6.16
C CYS A 101 -15.11 -5.20 7.01
N LYS A 102 -15.56 -5.70 8.13
CA LYS A 102 -16.41 -4.91 9.05
C LYS A 102 -15.62 -4.16 10.10
#